data_5d5230cd849bf4bbedbbf9de2e8dc24e
#
_entry.id   5d5230cd849bf4bbedbbf9de2e8dc24e
#
_cell.length_a   1.000
_cell.length_b   1.000
_cell.length_c   1.000
_cell.angle_alpha   90.00
_cell.angle_beta   90.00
_cell.angle_gamma   90.00
#
_symmetry.space_group_name_H-M   'P 1'
#
loop_
_entity.id
_entity.type
_entity.pdbx_description
1 polymer ?
#
loop_
_entity_poly.entity_id
_entity_poly.type
_entity_poly.pdbx_seq_one_letter_code
_entity_poly.pdbx_strand_id
1 'polypeptide(L)'
;RVRLPDSLAVGLTYYPLDNLSIELGTVFTRWSTYDSLNIRFDSDFESSSAKKWRNGWNFNASVEYEPMDWLALRAGVWHETSVTNEAHADFMVPGHGRTGVSLGTGLRWENWNVDIGYAHLWMRGQDYSSFESSDLDSGKSHDLSANIYSVSIGYAF
;
A
#
# COMPACT_ATOMS: atom_id res chain seq x y z
N ARG A 1 -24.41 -3.06 -1.43
CA ARG A 1 -23.49 -4.20 -1.29
C ARG A 1 -22.19 -3.86 -2.04
N VAL A 2 -21.07 -3.82 -1.36
CA VAL A 2 -19.76 -3.57 -1.98
C VAL A 2 -19.11 -4.92 -2.29
N ARG A 3 -18.65 -5.09 -3.53
CA ARG A 3 -17.89 -6.27 -3.94
C ARG A 3 -16.40 -5.95 -3.81
N LEU A 4 -15.70 -6.65 -2.94
CA LEU A 4 -14.26 -6.51 -2.80
C LEU A 4 -13.53 -7.23 -3.95
N PRO A 5 -12.40 -6.69 -4.42
CA PRO A 5 -11.62 -7.33 -5.46
C PRO A 5 -10.93 -8.61 -4.96
N ASP A 6 -10.73 -9.55 -5.86
CA ASP A 6 -9.87 -10.70 -5.60
C ASP A 6 -8.40 -10.27 -5.63
N SER A 7 -7.55 -10.93 -4.85
CA SER A 7 -6.11 -10.70 -4.88
C SER A 7 -5.33 -12.02 -4.88
N LEU A 8 -4.17 -11.98 -5.52
CA LEU A 8 -3.19 -13.06 -5.55
C LEU A 8 -1.85 -12.50 -5.08
N ALA A 9 -1.28 -13.12 -4.05
CA ALA A 9 0.04 -12.80 -3.54
C ALA A 9 1.01 -13.95 -3.82
N VAL A 10 2.21 -13.62 -4.28
CA VAL A 10 3.32 -14.56 -4.49
C VAL A 10 4.58 -13.96 -3.86
N GLY A 11 5.32 -14.76 -3.11
CA GLY A 11 6.57 -14.36 -2.49
C GLY A 11 7.62 -15.46 -2.56
N LEU A 12 8.87 -15.05 -2.56
CA LEU A 12 10.05 -15.91 -2.51
C LEU A 12 11.00 -15.35 -1.47
N THR A 13 11.44 -16.20 -0.54
CA THR A 13 12.50 -15.88 0.42
C THR A 13 13.73 -16.72 0.10
N TYR A 14 14.87 -16.06 0.05
CA TYR A 14 16.17 -16.67 -0.17
C TYR A 14 17.11 -16.40 1.01
N TYR A 15 17.79 -17.41 1.50
CA TYR A 15 18.73 -17.36 2.63
C TYR A 15 20.16 -17.59 2.12
N PRO A 16 20.89 -16.54 1.70
CA PRO A 16 22.27 -16.68 1.25
C PRO A 16 23.23 -17.04 2.39
N LEU A 17 22.89 -16.67 3.63
CA LEU A 17 23.59 -16.97 4.87
C LEU A 17 22.56 -17.31 5.95
N ASP A 18 22.99 -17.98 7.02
CA ASP A 18 22.10 -18.34 8.15
C ASP A 18 21.49 -17.11 8.84
N ASN A 19 22.20 -15.98 8.78
CA ASN A 19 21.79 -14.71 9.40
C ASN A 19 21.37 -13.63 8.39
N LEU A 20 21.12 -14.02 7.13
CA LEU A 20 20.70 -13.08 6.08
C LEU A 20 19.55 -13.67 5.28
N SER A 21 18.43 -12.97 5.23
CA SER A 21 17.31 -13.30 4.36
C SER A 21 17.02 -12.16 3.38
N ILE A 22 16.65 -12.54 2.16
CA ILE A 22 16.19 -11.64 1.12
C ILE A 22 14.82 -12.12 0.68
N GLU A 23 13.84 -11.21 0.66
CA GLU A 23 12.48 -11.51 0.24
C GLU A 23 12.09 -10.68 -0.96
N LEU A 24 11.44 -11.32 -1.94
CA LEU A 24 10.81 -10.69 -3.09
C LEU A 24 9.34 -11.07 -3.10
N GLY A 25 8.47 -10.10 -3.25
CA GLY A 25 7.04 -10.34 -3.26
C GLY A 25 6.31 -9.53 -4.32
N THR A 26 5.17 -10.04 -4.72
CA THR A 26 4.22 -9.31 -5.56
C THR A 26 2.79 -9.65 -5.17
N VAL A 27 1.93 -8.64 -5.22
CA VAL A 27 0.49 -8.79 -5.01
C VAL A 27 -0.23 -8.22 -6.23
N PHE A 28 -1.02 -9.06 -6.88
CA PHE A 28 -1.96 -8.64 -7.91
C PHE A 28 -3.34 -8.47 -7.28
N THR A 29 -4.02 -7.35 -7.55
CA THR A 29 -5.39 -7.10 -7.09
C THR A 29 -6.27 -6.72 -8.27
N ARG A 30 -7.37 -7.48 -8.47
CA ARG A 30 -8.29 -7.33 -9.58
C ARG A 30 -9.32 -6.22 -9.32
N TRP A 31 -8.85 -4.97 -9.23
CA TRP A 31 -9.69 -3.80 -9.04
C TRP A 31 -10.66 -3.52 -10.19
N SER A 32 -10.42 -4.09 -11.38
CA SER A 32 -11.37 -3.99 -12.50
C SER A 32 -12.76 -4.59 -12.21
N THR A 33 -12.91 -5.35 -11.13
CA THR A 33 -14.22 -5.82 -10.65
C THR A 33 -15.01 -4.74 -9.91
N TYR A 34 -14.37 -3.63 -9.56
CA TYR A 34 -14.99 -2.48 -8.90
C TYR A 34 -15.35 -1.42 -9.93
N ASP A 35 -16.44 -1.68 -10.64
CA ASP A 35 -16.88 -0.91 -11.81
C ASP A 35 -17.67 0.32 -11.41
N SER A 36 -18.52 0.21 -10.38
CA SER A 36 -19.36 1.30 -9.89
C SER A 36 -19.63 1.22 -8.39
N LEU A 37 -19.75 2.38 -7.75
CA LEU A 37 -20.25 2.53 -6.39
C LEU A 37 -21.69 3.03 -6.43
N ASN A 38 -22.63 2.17 -6.05
CA ASN A 38 -24.04 2.51 -5.94
C ASN A 38 -24.41 2.66 -4.47
N ILE A 39 -24.80 3.86 -4.07
CA ILE A 39 -25.29 4.17 -2.72
C ILE A 39 -26.78 4.45 -2.83
N ARG A 40 -27.59 3.64 -2.15
CA ARG A 40 -29.01 3.85 -1.99
C ARG A 40 -29.30 4.43 -0.62
N PHE A 41 -30.00 5.52 -0.59
CA PHE A 41 -30.51 6.13 0.62
C PHE A 41 -31.97 5.74 0.81
N ASP A 42 -32.45 5.72 2.04
CA ASP A 42 -33.85 5.36 2.38
C ASP A 42 -34.92 6.30 1.74
N SER A 43 -34.48 7.37 1.12
CA SER A 43 -35.35 8.44 0.49
C SER A 43 -35.24 8.40 -1.03
N ASP A 44 -35.55 7.32 -1.72
CA ASP A 44 -35.58 7.21 -3.21
C ASP A 44 -34.41 7.89 -3.96
N PHE A 45 -33.38 8.34 -3.24
CA PHE A 45 -32.20 8.97 -3.80
C PHE A 45 -31.10 7.91 -4.00
N GLU A 46 -30.75 7.66 -5.25
CA GLU A 46 -29.65 6.80 -5.64
C GLU A 46 -28.48 7.65 -6.14
N SER A 47 -27.30 7.44 -5.58
CA SER A 47 -26.06 8.00 -6.13
C SER A 47 -25.25 6.86 -6.74
N SER A 48 -24.93 6.98 -8.03
CA SER A 48 -24.10 6.04 -8.75
C SER A 48 -22.85 6.73 -9.26
N SER A 49 -21.70 6.23 -8.93
CA SER A 49 -20.40 6.73 -9.40
C SER A 49 -19.64 5.63 -10.12
N ALA A 50 -19.43 5.81 -11.43
CA ALA A 50 -18.61 4.89 -12.22
C ALA A 50 -17.15 5.02 -11.78
N LYS A 51 -16.50 3.91 -11.46
CA LYS A 51 -15.12 3.87 -10.99
C LYS A 51 -14.15 3.41 -12.08
N LYS A 52 -14.52 2.40 -12.85
CA LYS A 52 -13.71 1.83 -13.97
C LYS A 52 -12.23 1.68 -13.61
N TRP A 53 -11.96 1.14 -12.41
CA TRP A 53 -10.62 1.00 -11.92
C TRP A 53 -9.85 -0.05 -12.70
N ARG A 54 -8.53 0.11 -12.73
CA ARG A 54 -7.61 -0.84 -13.37
C ARG A 54 -7.05 -1.80 -12.33
N ASN A 55 -6.64 -2.98 -12.77
CA ASN A 55 -5.95 -3.92 -11.91
C ASN A 55 -4.65 -3.31 -11.39
N GLY A 56 -4.36 -3.57 -10.13
CA GLY A 56 -3.19 -3.07 -9.43
C GLY A 56 -2.15 -4.16 -9.20
N TRP A 57 -0.89 -3.74 -9.20
CA TRP A 57 0.24 -4.54 -8.79
C TRP A 57 0.99 -3.85 -7.67
N ASN A 58 1.40 -4.64 -6.67
CA ASN A 58 2.37 -4.25 -5.68
C ASN A 58 3.60 -5.13 -5.86
N PHE A 59 4.77 -4.55 -5.96
CA PHE A 59 6.07 -5.23 -5.96
C PHE A 59 6.82 -4.81 -4.73
N ASN A 60 7.40 -5.76 -4.01
CA ASN A 60 8.21 -5.47 -2.83
C ASN A 60 9.48 -6.31 -2.82
N ALA A 61 10.51 -5.76 -2.19
CA ALA A 61 11.74 -6.44 -1.90
C ALA A 61 12.22 -6.01 -0.52
N SER A 62 12.70 -6.95 0.27
CA SER A 62 13.24 -6.67 1.60
C SER A 62 14.46 -7.53 1.91
N VAL A 63 15.25 -7.05 2.84
CA VAL A 63 16.38 -7.75 3.41
C VAL A 63 16.32 -7.67 4.93
N GLU A 64 16.59 -8.79 5.59
CA GLU A 64 16.84 -8.85 7.02
C GLU A 64 18.23 -9.44 7.25
N TYR A 65 19.00 -8.75 8.07
CA TYR A 65 20.34 -9.19 8.49
C TYR A 65 20.44 -9.21 10.01
N GLU A 66 20.80 -10.36 10.56
CA GLU A 66 20.98 -10.58 12.00
C GLU A 66 22.48 -10.66 12.32
N PRO A 67 23.18 -9.53 12.52
CA PRO A 67 24.61 -9.53 12.86
C PRO A 67 24.91 -10.18 14.23
N MET A 68 23.91 -10.21 15.11
CA MET A 68 23.97 -10.78 16.45
C MET A 68 22.60 -11.39 16.79
N ASP A 69 22.57 -12.38 17.67
CA ASP A 69 21.32 -13.07 18.07
C ASP A 69 20.26 -12.14 18.67
N TRP A 70 20.69 -11.02 19.20
CA TRP A 70 19.81 -10.01 19.82
C TRP A 70 19.46 -8.82 18.92
N LEU A 71 20.07 -8.73 17.70
CA LEU A 71 19.91 -7.58 16.80
C LEU A 71 19.51 -8.04 15.39
N ALA A 72 18.38 -7.56 14.90
CA ALA A 72 17.97 -7.68 13.51
C ALA A 72 17.92 -6.29 12.86
N LEU A 73 18.50 -6.15 11.67
CA LEU A 73 18.45 -4.95 10.83
C LEU A 73 17.63 -5.27 9.58
N ARG A 74 16.70 -4.38 9.23
CA ARG A 74 15.79 -4.60 8.12
C ARG A 74 15.77 -3.39 7.20
N ALA A 75 15.70 -3.66 5.90
CA ALA A 75 15.46 -2.64 4.90
C ALA A 75 14.49 -3.20 3.83
N GLY A 76 13.66 -2.33 3.28
CA GLY A 76 12.69 -2.73 2.25
C GLY A 76 12.35 -1.60 1.31
N VAL A 77 11.89 -1.99 0.12
CA VAL A 77 11.36 -1.10 -0.89
C VAL A 77 10.08 -1.70 -1.44
N TRP A 78 9.12 -0.84 -1.83
CA TRP A 78 7.94 -1.30 -2.53
C TRP A 78 7.47 -0.28 -3.56
N HIS A 79 6.79 -0.79 -4.57
CA HIS A 79 6.15 0.02 -5.60
C HIS A 79 4.75 -0.51 -5.89
N GLU A 80 3.77 0.39 -5.88
CA GLU A 80 2.39 0.09 -6.24
C GLU A 80 2.01 0.86 -7.50
N THR A 81 1.39 0.17 -8.45
CA THR A 81 0.87 0.81 -9.66
C THR A 81 -0.43 1.56 -9.36
N SER A 82 -0.70 2.61 -10.13
CA SER A 82 -1.98 3.32 -10.05
C SER A 82 -3.14 2.41 -10.50
N VAL A 83 -4.18 2.35 -9.69
CA VAL A 83 -5.42 1.63 -10.02
C VAL A 83 -6.52 2.57 -10.52
N THR A 84 -6.42 3.86 -10.25
CA THR A 84 -7.40 4.85 -10.70
C THR A 84 -7.13 5.31 -12.13
N ASN A 85 -8.22 5.70 -12.80
CA ASN A 85 -8.19 6.33 -14.12
C ASN A 85 -8.38 7.84 -13.95
N GLU A 86 -7.65 8.65 -14.70
CA GLU A 86 -7.73 10.11 -14.66
C GLU A 86 -9.14 10.67 -14.87
N ALA A 87 -9.93 10.00 -15.73
CA ALA A 87 -11.32 10.40 -16.01
C ALA A 87 -12.33 9.99 -14.90
N HIS A 88 -11.95 9.09 -13.99
CA HIS A 88 -12.81 8.53 -12.94
C HIS A 88 -12.12 8.56 -11.58
N ALA A 89 -11.22 9.52 -11.39
CA ALA A 89 -10.52 9.70 -10.13
C ALA A 89 -11.47 10.20 -9.04
N ASP A 90 -11.24 9.78 -7.81
CA ASP A 90 -12.02 10.14 -6.65
C ASP A 90 -11.12 10.73 -5.58
N PHE A 91 -11.50 11.91 -5.06
CA PHE A 91 -10.75 12.54 -3.97
C PHE A 91 -10.74 11.73 -2.68
N MET A 92 -11.78 10.92 -2.46
CA MET A 92 -11.91 10.14 -1.23
C MET A 92 -10.98 8.91 -1.21
N VAL A 93 -10.58 8.43 -2.40
CA VAL A 93 -9.71 7.25 -2.52
C VAL A 93 -8.59 7.57 -3.52
N PRO A 94 -7.48 8.15 -3.06
CA PRO A 94 -6.32 8.39 -3.90
C PRO A 94 -5.69 7.05 -4.30
N GLY A 95 -6.05 6.56 -5.48
CA GLY A 95 -5.55 5.30 -6.05
C GLY A 95 -4.29 5.49 -6.90
N HIS A 96 -3.47 6.51 -6.59
CA HIS A 96 -2.24 6.81 -7.33
C HIS A 96 -1.16 5.77 -7.06
N GLY A 97 -0.30 5.58 -8.06
CA GLY A 97 0.90 4.79 -7.86
C GLY A 97 1.78 5.40 -6.78
N ARG A 98 2.34 4.56 -5.94
CA ARG A 98 3.18 4.98 -4.82
C ARG A 98 4.42 4.10 -4.72
N THR A 99 5.50 4.72 -4.28
CA THR A 99 6.76 4.04 -4.02
C THR A 99 7.18 4.35 -2.59
N GLY A 100 7.73 3.39 -1.89
CA GLY A 100 8.21 3.61 -0.54
C GLY A 100 9.47 2.83 -0.24
N VAL A 101 10.16 3.30 0.78
CA VAL A 101 11.32 2.64 1.38
C VAL A 101 11.08 2.50 2.88
N SER A 102 11.64 1.46 3.47
CA SER A 102 11.55 1.22 4.91
C SER A 102 12.89 0.81 5.50
N LEU A 103 13.09 1.18 6.76
CA LEU A 103 14.18 0.73 7.59
C LEU A 103 13.60 0.27 8.93
N GLY A 104 14.20 -0.75 9.52
CA GLY A 104 13.76 -1.27 10.81
C GLY A 104 14.89 -1.92 11.58
N THR A 105 14.70 -1.99 12.90
CA THR A 105 15.56 -2.75 13.78
C THR A 105 14.72 -3.54 14.78
N GLY A 106 15.12 -4.77 15.03
CA GLY A 106 14.56 -5.64 16.06
C GLY A 106 15.60 -5.89 17.13
N LEU A 107 15.20 -5.72 18.40
CA LEU A 107 16.02 -5.99 19.58
C LEU A 107 15.37 -7.11 20.37
N ARG A 108 16.15 -8.15 20.69
CA ARG A 108 15.72 -9.29 21.52
C ARG A 108 16.55 -9.33 22.79
N TRP A 109 15.87 -9.31 23.93
CA TRP A 109 16.53 -9.43 25.23
C TRP A 109 15.70 -10.30 26.16
N GLU A 110 16.26 -11.47 26.50
CA GLU A 110 15.54 -12.52 27.26
C GLU A 110 14.19 -12.85 26.57
N ASN A 111 13.09 -12.59 27.24
CA ASN A 111 11.72 -12.82 26.75
C ASN A 111 11.11 -11.60 26.06
N TRP A 112 11.87 -10.50 25.91
CA TRP A 112 11.38 -9.26 25.31
C TRP A 112 11.82 -9.12 23.87
N ASN A 113 10.88 -8.66 23.02
CA ASN A 113 11.16 -8.21 21.67
C ASN A 113 10.74 -6.75 21.54
N VAL A 114 11.60 -5.92 20.96
CA VAL A 114 11.27 -4.53 20.62
C VAL A 114 11.62 -4.30 19.17
N ASP A 115 10.62 -3.94 18.35
CA ASP A 115 10.83 -3.58 16.96
C ASP A 115 10.56 -2.10 16.75
N ILE A 116 11.45 -1.42 16.05
CA ILE A 116 11.32 -0.01 15.65
C ILE A 116 11.41 0.04 14.14
N GLY A 117 10.48 0.75 13.51
CA GLY A 117 10.42 0.89 12.07
C GLY A 117 10.18 2.33 11.63
N TYR A 118 10.74 2.65 10.49
CA TYR A 118 10.50 3.88 9.74
C TYR A 118 10.22 3.56 8.29
N ALA A 119 9.25 4.23 7.70
CA ALA A 119 9.02 4.16 6.28
C ALA A 119 8.75 5.56 5.70
N HIS A 120 9.25 5.79 4.51
CA HIS A 120 8.96 6.97 3.71
C HIS A 120 8.24 6.57 2.43
N LEU A 121 7.16 7.25 2.13
CA LEU A 121 6.26 6.97 1.04
C LEU A 121 6.14 8.19 0.15
N TRP A 122 6.33 8.00 -1.17
CA TRP A 122 6.06 9.00 -2.22
C TRP A 122 4.84 8.56 -3.03
N MET A 123 3.93 9.49 -3.25
CA MET A 123 2.80 9.35 -4.15
C MET A 123 2.91 10.40 -5.25
N ARG A 124 2.78 9.98 -6.50
CA ARG A 124 2.79 10.89 -7.64
C ARG A 124 1.51 11.72 -7.65
N GLY A 125 1.67 13.00 -7.97
CA GLY A 125 0.54 13.85 -8.31
C GLY A 125 -0.15 13.36 -9.58
N GLN A 126 -1.42 13.71 -9.71
CA GLN A 126 -2.23 13.37 -10.89
C GLN A 126 -3.02 14.58 -11.35
N ASP A 127 -3.13 14.75 -12.67
CA ASP A 127 -4.02 15.71 -13.28
C ASP A 127 -5.40 15.07 -13.47
N TYR A 128 -6.43 15.76 -13.06
CA TYR A 128 -7.82 15.34 -13.21
C TYR A 128 -8.45 16.16 -14.34
N SER A 129 -8.81 15.52 -15.45
CA SER A 129 -9.25 16.20 -16.65
C SER A 129 -10.75 16.45 -16.73
N SER A 130 -11.56 15.73 -15.95
CA SER A 130 -13.00 15.98 -15.74
C SER A 130 -13.56 15.08 -14.65
N PHE A 131 -14.51 15.60 -13.89
CA PHE A 131 -15.32 14.80 -12.98
C PHE A 131 -16.72 14.68 -13.58
N GLU A 132 -17.09 13.49 -14.07
CA GLU A 132 -18.44 13.24 -14.60
C GLU A 132 -19.54 13.42 -13.55
N SER A 133 -19.20 13.62 -12.27
CA SER A 133 -20.18 13.67 -11.16
C SER A 133 -20.01 14.85 -10.20
N SER A 134 -19.21 15.84 -10.51
CA SER A 134 -19.04 17.02 -9.65
C SER A 134 -18.99 18.32 -10.46
N ASP A 135 -19.37 19.44 -9.85
CA ASP A 135 -19.28 20.79 -10.40
C ASP A 135 -17.80 21.29 -10.58
N LEU A 136 -16.82 20.38 -10.48
CA LEU A 136 -15.41 20.66 -10.64
C LEU A 136 -14.93 20.20 -12.02
N ASP A 137 -14.62 21.13 -12.90
CA ASP A 137 -14.22 20.85 -14.28
C ASP A 137 -12.82 20.25 -14.42
N SER A 138 -11.89 20.55 -13.53
CA SER A 138 -10.54 20.01 -13.53
C SER A 138 -9.81 20.28 -12.20
N GLY A 139 -8.80 19.47 -11.89
CA GLY A 139 -7.99 19.64 -10.70
C GLY A 139 -6.62 19.00 -10.86
N LYS A 140 -5.67 19.41 -10.03
CA LYS A 140 -4.35 18.81 -9.90
C LYS A 140 -4.12 18.39 -8.46
N SER A 141 -3.69 17.15 -8.25
CA SER A 141 -3.01 16.81 -7.02
C SER A 141 -1.50 16.95 -7.21
N HIS A 142 -0.85 17.58 -6.26
CA HIS A 142 0.61 17.62 -6.23
C HIS A 142 1.18 16.31 -5.67
N ASP A 143 2.49 16.11 -5.88
CA ASP A 143 3.19 14.99 -5.25
C ASP A 143 3.03 15.06 -3.73
N LEU A 144 2.66 13.93 -3.15
CA LEU A 144 2.47 13.78 -1.72
C LEU A 144 3.55 12.87 -1.16
N SER A 145 3.94 13.10 0.07
CA SER A 145 4.82 12.20 0.81
C SER A 145 4.31 11.98 2.24
N ALA A 146 4.63 10.81 2.79
CA ALA A 146 4.30 10.50 4.18
C ALA A 146 5.47 9.80 4.87
N ASN A 147 5.64 10.12 6.15
CA ASN A 147 6.56 9.43 7.04
C ASN A 147 5.75 8.59 8.03
N ILE A 148 6.12 7.32 8.16
CA ILE A 148 5.46 6.37 9.05
C ILE A 148 6.50 5.88 10.05
N TYR A 149 6.18 5.98 11.33
CA TYR A 149 6.99 5.47 12.44
C TYR A 149 6.21 4.39 13.16
N SER A 150 6.87 3.30 13.51
CA SER A 150 6.26 2.20 14.23
C SER A 150 7.14 1.73 15.38
N VAL A 151 6.53 1.34 16.48
CA VAL A 151 7.16 0.67 17.60
C VAL A 151 6.27 -0.50 18.00
N SER A 152 6.87 -1.67 18.17
CA SER A 152 6.21 -2.86 18.69
C SER A 152 6.99 -3.41 19.88
N ILE A 153 6.30 -3.87 20.91
CA ILE A 153 6.88 -4.50 22.08
C ILE A 153 6.15 -5.81 22.29
N GLY A 154 6.90 -6.90 22.35
CA GLY A 154 6.40 -8.24 22.61
C GLY A 154 7.08 -8.87 23.84
N TYR A 155 6.35 -9.72 24.54
CA TYR A 155 6.86 -10.54 25.64
C TYR A 155 6.42 -11.99 25.46
N ALA A 156 7.37 -12.92 25.50
CA ALA A 156 7.11 -14.35 25.48
C ALA A 156 7.05 -14.91 26.92
N PHE A 157 5.99 -15.63 27.24
CA PHE A 157 5.79 -16.25 28.58
C PHE A 157 6.43 -17.63 28.67
#